data_9a2cb849c3c7cfff0448ec3c24b56727
#
_entry.id   9a2cb849c3c7cfff0448ec3c24b56727
#
_cell.length_a   1.000
_cell.length_b   1.000
_cell.length_c   1.000
_cell.angle_alpha   90.00
_cell.angle_beta   90.00
_cell.angle_gamma   90.00
#
_symmetry.space_group_name_H-M   'P 1'
#
loop_
_entity.id
_entity.type
_entity.pdbx_description
1 polymer ?
#
loop_
_entity_poly.entity_id
_entity_poly.type
_entity_poly.pdbx_seq_one_letter_code
_entity_poly.pdbx_strand_id
1 'polypeptide(L)'
;DMMVRQAHIQKGWEYKKLGDAMHIARGGSPRPIKQYLTDDPNGLNWIKIGDATESNKYIYKTKEKITKDGLHKTRFVEEGDFLLSNSMSFGRPYIMKTTGCIHDGWLVLKEIEDIDLDKDFLYHLLCSPYLFEQFDKLAAGSTVRNLNIALVSSVEIPIPPLDEQKRIVAKLDECFDA
;
A
#
# COMPACT_ATOMS: atom_id res chain seq x y z
N ASP A 1 -6.76 15.77 -17.10
CA ASP A 1 -7.55 16.80 -17.69
C ASP A 1 -7.36 18.11 -16.92
N MET A 2 -6.85 19.16 -17.60
CA MET A 2 -6.42 20.42 -16.97
C MET A 2 -7.57 21.20 -16.31
N MET A 3 -8.77 21.07 -16.81
CA MET A 3 -9.97 21.71 -16.23
C MET A 3 -10.41 21.06 -14.91
N VAL A 4 -10.28 19.75 -14.79
CA VAL A 4 -10.56 19.04 -13.53
C VAL A 4 -9.50 19.40 -12.49
N ARG A 5 -8.23 19.54 -12.90
CA ARG A 5 -7.15 20.01 -12.02
C ARG A 5 -7.38 21.43 -11.51
N GLN A 6 -7.89 22.35 -12.34
CA GLN A 6 -8.17 23.73 -11.91
C GLN A 6 -9.41 23.85 -11.01
N ALA A 7 -10.42 23.00 -11.20
CA ALA A 7 -11.60 23.00 -10.33
C ALA A 7 -11.32 22.44 -8.93
N HIS A 8 -10.26 21.64 -8.78
CA HIS A 8 -9.87 21.00 -7.51
C HIS A 8 -8.71 21.67 -6.77
N ILE A 9 -8.11 22.73 -7.33
CA ILE A 9 -7.23 23.61 -6.57
C ILE A 9 -8.10 24.52 -5.67
N GLN A 10 -8.86 23.88 -4.79
CA GLN A 10 -9.48 24.61 -3.70
C GLN A 10 -8.38 24.91 -2.67
N LYS A 11 -8.44 26.13 -2.16
CA LYS A 11 -7.53 26.73 -1.18
C LYS A 11 -6.77 25.73 -0.31
N GLY A 12 -5.48 25.59 -0.55
CA GLY A 12 -4.55 24.82 0.27
C GLY A 12 -4.35 23.36 -0.12
N TRP A 13 -4.99 22.87 -1.20
CA TRP A 13 -4.71 21.52 -1.72
C TRP A 13 -3.39 21.51 -2.48
N GLU A 14 -2.56 20.54 -2.16
CA GLU A 14 -1.33 20.26 -2.88
C GLU A 14 -1.49 18.96 -3.71
N TYR A 15 -0.77 18.86 -4.82
CA TYR A 15 -0.61 17.64 -5.58
C TYR A 15 0.84 17.21 -5.51
N LYS A 16 1.06 15.98 -5.11
CA LYS A 16 2.40 15.37 -5.05
C LYS A 16 2.38 14.03 -5.77
N LYS A 17 3.53 13.63 -6.31
CA LYS A 17 3.73 12.24 -6.70
C LYS A 17 3.72 11.35 -5.46
N LEU A 18 3.15 10.18 -5.56
CA LEU A 18 3.07 9.24 -4.44
C LEU A 18 4.47 8.92 -3.89
N GLY A 19 5.48 8.82 -4.74
CA GLY A 19 6.87 8.60 -4.34
C GLY A 19 7.51 9.78 -3.59
N ASP A 20 6.94 10.98 -3.70
CA ASP A 20 7.37 12.15 -2.91
C ASP A 20 6.60 12.25 -1.58
N ALA A 21 5.46 11.59 -1.48
CA ALA A 21 4.61 11.60 -0.27
C ALA A 21 4.83 10.37 0.63
N MET A 22 5.32 9.27 0.08
CA MET A 22 5.53 8.00 0.78
C MET A 22 6.85 7.37 0.35
N HIS A 23 7.52 6.68 1.27
CA HIS A 23 8.62 5.78 0.91
C HIS A 23 8.05 4.48 0.34
N ILE A 24 8.44 4.13 -0.88
CA ILE A 24 7.95 2.94 -1.57
C ILE A 24 9.10 1.97 -1.77
N ALA A 25 8.89 0.72 -1.38
CA ALA A 25 9.87 -0.33 -1.56
C ALA A 25 9.20 -1.66 -1.94
N ARG A 26 9.95 -2.53 -2.58
CA ARG A 26 9.49 -3.87 -2.95
C ARG A 26 9.91 -4.89 -1.92
N GLY A 27 9.06 -5.90 -1.70
CA GLY A 27 9.39 -7.07 -0.92
C GLY A 27 10.44 -7.96 -1.58
N GLY A 28 10.83 -9.00 -0.88
CA GLY A 28 11.78 -9.99 -1.37
C GLY A 28 11.47 -11.37 -0.83
N SER A 29 11.82 -12.40 -1.61
CA SER A 29 11.58 -13.79 -1.23
C SER A 29 12.88 -14.53 -1.02
N PRO A 30 13.16 -15.02 0.21
CA PRO A 30 14.26 -15.95 0.43
C PRO A 30 14.02 -17.23 -0.42
N ARG A 31 15.04 -17.72 -1.07
CA ARG A 31 14.91 -18.87 -1.96
C ARG A 31 15.92 -19.97 -1.62
N PRO A 32 15.47 -21.23 -1.64
CA PRO A 32 14.10 -21.70 -1.79
C PRO A 32 13.28 -21.43 -0.53
N ILE A 33 12.08 -20.91 -0.66
CA ILE A 33 11.25 -20.48 0.47
C ILE A 33 11.00 -21.60 1.48
N LYS A 34 10.86 -22.85 1.03
CA LYS A 34 10.62 -24.01 1.88
C LYS A 34 11.68 -24.21 2.97
N GLN A 35 12.92 -23.79 2.74
CA GLN A 35 14.00 -23.88 3.72
C GLN A 35 13.90 -22.85 4.86
N TYR A 36 13.11 -21.82 4.64
CA TYR A 36 12.92 -20.72 5.59
C TYR A 36 11.59 -20.81 6.34
N LEU A 37 10.63 -21.58 5.85
CA LEU A 37 9.35 -21.77 6.55
C LEU A 37 9.59 -22.45 7.89
N THR A 38 8.86 -22.02 8.91
CA THR A 38 8.96 -22.55 10.27
C THR A 38 7.60 -22.53 10.98
N ASP A 39 7.41 -23.51 11.86
CA ASP A 39 6.29 -23.56 12.81
C ASP A 39 6.62 -22.93 14.16
N ASP A 40 7.84 -22.41 14.33
CA ASP A 40 8.28 -21.73 15.55
C ASP A 40 7.38 -20.50 15.79
N PRO A 41 6.70 -20.41 16.97
CA PRO A 41 5.90 -19.23 17.33
C PRO A 41 6.70 -17.93 17.34
N ASN A 42 8.02 -17.99 17.52
CA ASN A 42 8.91 -16.83 17.49
C ASN A 42 9.43 -16.50 16.08
N GLY A 43 9.00 -17.25 15.06
CA GLY A 43 9.30 -16.95 13.67
C GLY A 43 8.68 -15.61 13.22
N LEU A 44 9.17 -15.09 12.10
CA LEU A 44 8.66 -13.86 11.50
C LEU A 44 7.44 -14.18 10.63
N ASN A 45 6.37 -13.41 10.77
CA ASN A 45 5.20 -13.57 9.90
C ASN A 45 5.60 -13.44 8.42
N TRP A 46 5.11 -14.37 7.60
CA TRP A 46 5.30 -14.37 6.16
C TRP A 46 3.98 -14.03 5.49
N ILE A 47 3.88 -12.80 4.97
CA ILE A 47 2.61 -12.23 4.50
C ILE A 47 2.35 -12.66 3.06
N LYS A 48 1.25 -13.36 2.86
CA LYS A 48 0.75 -13.79 1.55
C LYS A 48 -0.56 -13.11 1.19
N ILE A 49 -0.91 -13.10 -0.08
CA ILE A 49 -2.14 -12.46 -0.56
C ILE A 49 -3.38 -13.02 0.17
N GLY A 50 -3.41 -14.33 0.44
CA GLY A 50 -4.50 -14.95 1.19
C GLY A 50 -4.71 -14.40 2.59
N ASP A 51 -3.64 -14.03 3.28
CA ASP A 51 -3.72 -13.41 4.62
C ASP A 51 -4.39 -12.03 4.57
N ALA A 52 -4.11 -11.28 3.52
CA ALA A 52 -4.69 -9.97 3.29
C ALA A 52 -6.16 -10.05 2.91
N THR A 53 -6.52 -10.93 1.98
CA THR A 53 -7.90 -11.06 1.47
C THR A 53 -8.87 -11.56 2.52
N GLU A 54 -8.42 -12.29 3.51
CA GLU A 54 -9.24 -12.75 4.64
C GLU A 54 -9.84 -11.60 5.45
N SER A 55 -9.07 -10.51 5.65
CA SER A 55 -9.49 -9.37 6.47
C SER A 55 -10.05 -8.20 5.67
N ASN A 56 -9.85 -8.19 4.37
CA ASN A 56 -10.31 -7.18 3.42
C ASN A 56 -9.67 -5.77 3.54
N LYS A 57 -9.16 -5.36 4.68
CA LYS A 57 -8.50 -4.06 4.90
C LYS A 57 -7.23 -4.19 5.71
N TYR A 58 -7.28 -4.86 6.84
CA TYR A 58 -6.17 -4.97 7.79
C TYR A 58 -5.56 -6.37 7.78
N ILE A 59 -4.24 -6.45 7.94
CA ILE A 59 -3.54 -7.71 8.10
C ILE A 59 -3.17 -7.88 9.57
N TYR A 60 -3.86 -8.80 10.25
CA TYR A 60 -3.69 -9.06 11.68
C TYR A 60 -2.77 -10.23 11.98
N LYS A 61 -2.74 -11.21 11.09
CA LYS A 61 -2.02 -12.47 11.27
C LYS A 61 -1.68 -13.10 9.94
N THR A 62 -0.78 -14.06 9.96
CA THR A 62 -0.38 -14.86 8.80
C THR A 62 -0.50 -16.35 9.10
N LYS A 63 -0.72 -17.14 8.06
CA LYS A 63 -0.74 -18.61 8.17
C LYS A 63 0.67 -19.19 8.28
N GLU A 64 1.63 -18.55 7.66
CA GLU A 64 3.02 -19.01 7.59
C GLU A 64 3.97 -18.05 8.31
N LYS A 65 5.09 -18.59 8.75
CA LYS A 65 6.21 -17.84 9.33
C LYS A 65 7.51 -18.29 8.68
N ILE A 66 8.48 -17.41 8.70
CA ILE A 66 9.86 -17.71 8.26
C ILE A 66 10.84 -17.58 9.43
N THR A 67 11.96 -18.25 9.32
CA THR A 67 13.07 -18.10 10.25
C THR A 67 13.73 -16.73 10.08
N LYS A 68 14.37 -16.25 11.14
CA LYS A 68 15.10 -14.97 11.12
C LYS A 68 16.26 -14.95 10.12
N ASP A 69 16.77 -16.11 9.74
CA ASP A 69 17.83 -16.25 8.73
C ASP A 69 17.41 -15.70 7.35
N GLY A 70 16.11 -15.70 7.07
CA GLY A 70 15.57 -15.17 5.84
C GLY A 70 15.43 -13.64 5.79
N LEU A 71 15.55 -12.97 6.92
CA LEU A 71 15.28 -11.55 7.06
C LEU A 71 16.08 -10.67 6.08
N HIS A 72 17.35 -10.98 5.86
CA HIS A 72 18.21 -10.22 4.95
C HIS A 72 17.85 -10.37 3.45
N LYS A 73 16.99 -11.33 3.12
CA LYS A 73 16.53 -11.60 1.73
C LYS A 73 15.09 -11.18 1.48
N THR A 74 14.43 -10.64 2.48
CA THR A 74 13.05 -10.14 2.42
C THR A 74 13.00 -8.70 2.87
N ARG A 75 11.81 -8.17 3.05
CA ARG A 75 11.60 -6.84 3.61
C ARG A 75 10.68 -6.92 4.80
N PHE A 76 11.15 -6.40 5.93
CA PHE A 76 10.35 -6.29 7.14
C PHE A 76 9.39 -5.11 7.06
N VAL A 77 8.17 -5.33 7.49
CA VAL A 77 7.11 -4.32 7.57
C VAL A 77 6.55 -4.23 8.97
N GLU A 78 6.11 -3.05 9.33
CA GLU A 78 5.65 -2.71 10.66
C GLU A 78 4.17 -2.36 10.69
N GLU A 79 3.60 -2.35 11.88
CA GLU A 79 2.21 -1.92 12.08
C GLU A 79 2.02 -0.48 11.56
N GLY A 80 0.96 -0.28 10.78
CA GLY A 80 0.66 0.98 10.14
C GLY A 80 1.20 1.13 8.72
N ASP A 81 2.09 0.26 8.26
CA ASP A 81 2.55 0.26 6.88
C ASP A 81 1.42 -0.15 5.92
N PHE A 82 1.42 0.46 4.73
CA PHE A 82 0.52 0.08 3.64
C PHE A 82 1.19 -0.94 2.73
N LEU A 83 0.44 -1.95 2.32
CA LEU A 83 0.87 -2.91 1.31
C LEU A 83 0.01 -2.78 0.06
N LEU A 84 0.67 -2.80 -1.11
CA LEU A 84 0.01 -2.93 -2.40
C LEU A 84 0.46 -4.23 -3.07
N SER A 85 -0.48 -4.99 -3.58
CA SER A 85 -0.15 -6.10 -4.48
C SER A 85 0.36 -5.54 -5.81
N ASN A 86 1.50 -6.02 -6.29
CA ASN A 86 2.08 -5.57 -7.55
C ASN A 86 1.69 -6.45 -8.75
N SER A 87 1.01 -7.55 -8.51
CA SER A 87 0.53 -8.50 -9.52
C SER A 87 -0.84 -9.06 -9.13
N MET A 88 -1.51 -9.77 -10.03
CA MET A 88 -2.85 -10.33 -9.83
C MET A 88 -3.88 -9.25 -9.47
N SER A 89 -4.23 -9.06 -8.21
CA SER A 89 -5.12 -7.99 -7.72
C SER A 89 -4.35 -6.69 -7.47
N PHE A 90 -3.54 -6.25 -8.42
CA PHE A 90 -2.65 -5.11 -8.28
C PHE A 90 -3.39 -3.82 -7.85
N GLY A 91 -2.67 -2.99 -7.09
CA GLY A 91 -3.19 -1.70 -6.64
C GLY A 91 -4.17 -1.76 -5.48
N ARG A 92 -4.53 -2.94 -4.99
CA ARG A 92 -5.39 -3.05 -3.82
C ARG A 92 -4.58 -2.80 -2.54
N PRO A 93 -4.98 -1.81 -1.70
CA PRO A 93 -4.26 -1.48 -0.48
C PRO A 93 -4.69 -2.34 0.70
N TYR A 94 -3.73 -2.63 1.57
CA TYR A 94 -3.95 -3.23 2.89
C TYR A 94 -3.11 -2.49 3.92
N ILE A 95 -3.53 -2.52 5.18
CA ILE A 95 -2.83 -1.87 6.28
C ILE A 95 -2.36 -2.94 7.27
N MET A 96 -1.08 -2.90 7.63
CA MET A 96 -0.52 -3.80 8.61
C MET A 96 -1.03 -3.48 10.02
N LYS A 97 -1.54 -4.49 10.72
CA LYS A 97 -1.88 -4.47 12.15
C LYS A 97 -0.99 -5.42 12.97
N THR A 98 0.04 -5.93 12.36
CA THR A 98 1.11 -6.72 12.95
C THR A 98 2.41 -6.47 12.20
N THR A 99 3.49 -7.06 12.64
CA THR A 99 4.77 -7.03 11.93
C THR A 99 4.96 -8.28 11.10
N GLY A 100 5.83 -8.22 10.11
CA GLY A 100 6.20 -9.41 9.32
C GLY A 100 7.08 -9.08 8.14
N CYS A 101 7.20 -10.03 7.25
CA CYS A 101 8.02 -9.95 6.04
C CYS A 101 7.16 -10.13 4.80
N ILE A 102 7.48 -9.40 3.77
CA ILE A 102 6.73 -9.41 2.51
C ILE A 102 7.57 -9.99 1.37
N HIS A 103 6.94 -10.84 0.57
CA HIS A 103 7.54 -11.40 -0.63
C HIS A 103 7.60 -10.38 -1.78
N ASP A 104 8.23 -10.74 -2.87
CA ASP A 104 8.45 -9.89 -4.04
C ASP A 104 7.18 -9.54 -4.85
N GLY A 105 6.04 -10.12 -4.51
CA GLY A 105 4.71 -9.75 -5.02
C GLY A 105 4.06 -8.55 -4.32
N TRP A 106 4.73 -7.98 -3.30
CA TRP A 106 4.25 -6.84 -2.54
C TRP A 106 5.11 -5.61 -2.73
N LEU A 107 4.46 -4.45 -2.71
CA LEU A 107 5.09 -3.15 -2.44
C LEU A 107 4.65 -2.68 -1.05
N VAL A 108 5.56 -2.06 -0.31
CA VAL A 108 5.24 -1.39 0.94
C VAL A 108 5.33 0.12 0.77
N LEU A 109 4.38 0.85 1.35
CA LEU A 109 4.37 2.30 1.43
C LEU A 109 4.49 2.69 2.89
N LYS A 110 5.56 3.43 3.22
CA LYS A 110 5.85 3.94 4.56
C LYS A 110 5.69 5.44 4.61
N GLU A 111 5.27 5.95 5.75
CA GLU A 111 5.17 7.39 6.00
C GLU A 111 6.52 8.09 5.84
N ILE A 112 6.47 9.31 5.31
CA ILE A 112 7.57 10.28 5.34
C ILE A 112 7.26 11.29 6.45
N GLU A 113 8.22 11.53 7.35
CA GLU A 113 8.12 12.62 8.32
C GLU A 113 7.89 13.94 7.57
N ASP A 114 7.19 14.86 8.20
CA ASP A 114 6.84 16.19 7.65
C ASP A 114 5.83 16.19 6.49
N ILE A 115 5.26 15.06 6.11
CA ILE A 115 4.12 15.00 5.19
C ILE A 115 2.84 14.73 5.97
N ASP A 116 1.93 15.70 5.98
CA ASP A 116 0.62 15.59 6.66
C ASP A 116 -0.35 14.75 5.82
N LEU A 117 -0.27 13.44 5.95
CA LEU A 117 -1.11 12.50 5.23
C LEU A 117 -1.81 11.54 6.21
N ASP A 118 -3.10 11.73 6.39
CA ASP A 118 -3.93 10.87 7.24
C ASP A 118 -4.04 9.46 6.64
N LYS A 119 -3.86 8.44 7.46
CA LYS A 119 -3.87 7.04 7.00
C LYS A 119 -5.20 6.60 6.43
N ASP A 120 -6.30 6.98 7.04
CA ASP A 120 -7.61 6.62 6.54
C ASP A 120 -7.93 7.35 5.24
N PHE A 121 -7.50 8.60 5.12
CA PHE A 121 -7.59 9.35 3.86
C PHE A 121 -6.77 8.66 2.75
N LEU A 122 -5.54 8.29 3.03
CA LEU A 122 -4.69 7.56 2.08
C LEU A 122 -5.32 6.23 1.68
N TYR A 123 -5.88 5.49 2.63
CA TYR A 123 -6.57 4.24 2.33
C TYR A 123 -7.73 4.44 1.35
N HIS A 124 -8.62 5.40 1.61
CA HIS A 124 -9.73 5.72 0.70
C HIS A 124 -9.24 6.19 -0.67
N LEU A 125 -8.18 6.99 -0.69
CA LEU A 125 -7.58 7.46 -1.94
C LEU A 125 -7.02 6.30 -2.77
N LEU A 126 -6.29 5.39 -2.15
CA LEU A 126 -5.73 4.19 -2.82
C LEU A 126 -6.82 3.22 -3.30
N CYS A 127 -7.97 3.18 -2.62
CA CYS A 127 -9.15 2.41 -3.04
C CYS A 127 -9.96 3.11 -4.13
N SER A 128 -9.70 4.39 -4.42
CA SER A 128 -10.54 5.17 -5.32
C SER A 128 -10.41 4.72 -6.77
N PRO A 129 -11.50 4.86 -7.56
CA PRO A 129 -11.43 4.63 -9.00
C PRO A 129 -10.37 5.49 -9.70
N TYR A 130 -10.14 6.70 -9.20
CA TYR A 130 -9.13 7.62 -9.70
C TYR A 130 -7.72 7.02 -9.68
N LEU A 131 -7.32 6.42 -8.56
CA LEU A 131 -6.02 5.76 -8.42
C LEU A 131 -5.98 4.42 -9.17
N PHE A 132 -7.04 3.65 -9.11
CA PHE A 132 -7.13 2.37 -9.81
C PHE A 132 -6.96 2.56 -11.33
N GLU A 133 -7.63 3.55 -11.90
CA GLU A 133 -7.50 3.85 -13.33
C GLU A 133 -6.07 4.26 -13.72
N GLN A 134 -5.39 5.02 -12.88
CA GLN A 134 -3.99 5.37 -13.10
C GLN A 134 -3.09 4.13 -13.05
N PHE A 135 -3.24 3.27 -12.06
CA PHE A 135 -2.49 2.01 -11.96
C PHE A 135 -2.79 1.08 -13.15
N ASP A 136 -4.04 0.97 -13.55
CA ASP A 136 -4.44 0.13 -14.68
C ASP A 136 -3.81 0.59 -15.99
N LYS A 137 -3.82 1.89 -16.25
CA LYS A 137 -3.16 2.48 -17.44
C LYS A 137 -1.65 2.24 -17.45
N LEU A 138 -0.99 2.40 -16.30
CA LEU A 138 0.44 2.19 -16.16
C LEU A 138 0.81 0.71 -16.33
N ALA A 139 0.05 -0.20 -15.74
CA ALA A 139 0.26 -1.63 -15.86
C ALA A 139 0.01 -2.13 -17.30
N ALA A 140 -0.94 -1.57 -18.02
CA ALA A 140 -1.24 -1.90 -19.42
C ALA A 140 -0.09 -1.56 -20.38
N GLY A 141 0.73 -0.56 -20.04
CA GLY A 141 1.93 -0.19 -20.81
C GLY A 141 3.12 -1.11 -20.59
N SER A 142 3.05 -2.06 -19.65
CA SER A 142 4.12 -3.02 -19.37
C SER A 142 3.87 -4.37 -20.05
N THR A 143 4.95 -5.09 -20.37
CA THR A 143 4.90 -6.41 -21.04
C THR A 143 4.19 -7.47 -20.16
N VAL A 144 4.27 -7.30 -18.85
CA VAL A 144 3.57 -8.10 -17.84
C VAL A 144 2.76 -7.11 -17.01
N ARG A 145 1.43 -7.27 -16.94
CA ARG A 145 0.58 -6.39 -16.10
C ARG A 145 1.03 -6.43 -14.64
N ASN A 146 2.01 -5.61 -14.34
CA ASN A 146 2.67 -5.58 -13.05
C ASN A 146 3.02 -4.15 -12.68
N LEU A 147 2.79 -3.78 -11.42
CA LEU A 147 3.21 -2.51 -10.86
C LEU A 147 4.63 -2.62 -10.34
N ASN A 148 5.47 -1.64 -10.66
CA ASN A 148 6.80 -1.50 -10.09
C ASN A 148 6.90 -0.18 -9.30
N ILE A 149 8.00 -0.01 -8.57
CA ILE A 149 8.21 1.19 -7.73
C ILE A 149 8.13 2.47 -8.56
N ALA A 150 8.74 2.49 -9.73
CA ALA A 150 8.77 3.69 -10.57
C ALA A 150 7.37 4.08 -11.04
N LEU A 151 6.55 3.12 -11.46
CA LEU A 151 5.17 3.36 -11.89
C LEU A 151 4.31 3.86 -10.74
N VAL A 152 4.35 3.17 -9.59
CA VAL A 152 3.57 3.56 -8.42
C VAL A 152 4.00 4.93 -7.88
N SER A 153 5.31 5.20 -7.87
CA SER A 153 5.86 6.49 -7.43
C SER A 153 5.42 7.65 -8.32
N SER A 154 5.10 7.40 -9.58
CA SER A 154 4.79 8.44 -10.57
C SER A 154 3.36 8.97 -10.52
N VAL A 155 2.42 8.27 -9.86
CA VAL A 155 1.03 8.73 -9.78
C VAL A 155 0.92 9.97 -8.91
N GLU A 156 0.12 10.93 -9.36
CA GLU A 156 -0.13 12.16 -8.60
C GLU A 156 -1.33 11.96 -7.67
N ILE A 157 -1.16 12.37 -6.42
CA ILE A 157 -2.21 12.33 -5.41
C ILE A 157 -2.53 13.73 -4.89
N PRO A 158 -3.81 14.04 -4.61
CA PRO A 158 -4.19 15.26 -3.93
C PRO A 158 -3.91 15.12 -2.44
N ILE A 159 -3.36 16.17 -1.83
CA ILE A 159 -3.13 16.25 -0.39
C ILE A 159 -3.83 17.52 0.13
N PRO A 160 -5.10 17.42 0.56
CA PRO A 160 -5.78 18.52 1.23
C PRO A 160 -5.13 18.84 2.57
N PRO A 161 -5.43 19.99 3.18
CA PRO A 161 -5.08 20.23 4.59
C PRO A 161 -5.60 19.08 5.49
N LEU A 162 -4.86 18.76 6.55
CA LEU A 162 -5.12 17.59 7.38
C LEU A 162 -6.54 17.55 7.96
N ASP A 163 -7.05 18.69 8.40
CA ASP A 163 -8.43 18.80 8.92
C ASP A 163 -9.48 18.50 7.84
N GLU A 164 -9.21 18.86 6.60
CA GLU A 164 -10.08 18.55 5.46
C GLU A 164 -10.00 17.07 5.08
N GLN A 165 -8.80 16.46 5.12
CA GLN A 165 -8.66 15.01 4.95
C GLN A 165 -9.55 14.25 5.92
N LYS A 166 -9.56 14.63 7.19
CA LYS A 166 -10.38 14.01 8.24
C LYS A 166 -11.88 14.19 7.99
N ARG A 167 -12.29 15.36 7.52
CA ARG A 167 -13.70 15.60 7.15
C ARG A 167 -14.14 14.74 5.96
N ILE A 168 -13.28 14.58 4.97
CA ILE A 168 -13.54 13.72 3.81
C ILE A 168 -13.70 12.26 4.27
N VAL A 169 -12.80 11.77 5.13
CA VAL A 169 -12.87 10.42 5.69
C VAL A 169 -14.19 10.20 6.44
N ALA A 170 -14.56 11.11 7.32
CA ALA A 170 -15.80 11.02 8.07
C ALA A 170 -17.02 10.93 7.15
N LYS A 171 -17.03 11.71 6.07
CA LYS A 171 -18.11 11.70 5.08
C LYS A 171 -18.17 10.39 4.29
N LEU A 172 -17.04 9.87 3.89
CA LEU A 172 -16.96 8.59 3.18
C LEU A 172 -17.40 7.43 4.08
N ASP A 173 -16.97 7.43 5.32
CA ASP A 173 -17.36 6.40 6.29
C ASP A 173 -18.88 6.40 6.54
N GLU A 174 -19.53 7.58 6.65
CA GLU A 174 -20.98 7.68 6.71
C GLU A 174 -21.67 7.05 5.48
N CYS A 175 -21.11 7.25 4.28
CA CYS A 175 -21.66 6.71 3.04
C CYS A 175 -21.50 5.18 2.93
N PHE A 176 -20.42 4.63 3.44
CA PHE A 176 -20.12 3.20 3.37
C PHE A 176 -20.77 2.39 4.51
N ASP A 177 -21.01 3.02 5.66
CA ASP A 177 -21.66 2.38 6.82
C ASP A 177 -23.20 2.45 6.76
N ALA A 178 -23.74 3.14 5.77
CA ALA A 178 -25.19 3.27 5.58
C ALA A 178 -25.83 2.05 4.89
#